data_5bc633c00a0f82d662e99c31f7bad398
#
_entry.id   5bc633c00a0f82d662e99c31f7bad398
#
_cell.length_a   1.000
_cell.length_b   1.000
_cell.length_c   1.000
_cell.angle_alpha   90.00
_cell.angle_beta   90.00
_cell.angle_gamma   90.00
#
_symmetry.space_group_name_H-M   'P 1'
#
loop_
_entity.id
_entity.type
_entity.pdbx_description
1 polymer ?
#
loop_
_entity_poly.entity_id
_entity_poly.type
_entity_poly.pdbx_seq_one_letter_code
_entity_poly.pdbx_strand_id
1 'polypeptide(L)'
;MPNTVPRSTAPLRTERPIPIRSQAIAVVTAGFGQNLVLTTVTTFMLVYLLQYAAISTQGMLVVTAIITAARVIDAMTDPIMGGIVDQTRTRWGKFRPYILWSSIPIAVLTVLLFAVPEVDEATKLLWFGVVYLLWGFAYTVCDVPFWGLIGSAFPD
;
A
#
# COMPACT_ATOMS: atom_id res chain seq x y z
N MET A 1 -14.52 -53.80 26.35
CA MET A 1 -15.53 -52.73 26.17
C MET A 1 -14.92 -51.68 25.29
N PRO A 2 -15.33 -51.46 24.06
CA PRO A 2 -14.77 -50.41 23.19
C PRO A 2 -15.44 -49.08 23.54
N ASN A 3 -14.58 -48.11 23.86
CA ASN A 3 -14.94 -46.76 24.23
C ASN A 3 -15.37 -45.97 23.01
N THR A 4 -16.69 -45.87 22.74
CA THR A 4 -17.22 -45.07 21.64
C THR A 4 -17.25 -43.61 22.05
N VAL A 5 -16.23 -42.85 21.62
CA VAL A 5 -16.21 -41.38 21.71
C VAL A 5 -17.33 -40.84 20.80
N PRO A 6 -18.31 -40.08 21.30
CA PRO A 6 -19.35 -39.50 20.48
C PRO A 6 -18.69 -38.46 19.51
N ARG A 7 -18.75 -38.70 18.20
CA ARG A 7 -18.40 -37.68 17.19
C ARG A 7 -19.44 -36.54 17.34
N SER A 8 -18.96 -35.40 17.80
CA SER A 8 -19.72 -34.17 17.77
C SER A 8 -20.10 -33.86 16.31
N THR A 9 -21.34 -34.04 15.96
CA THR A 9 -21.94 -33.66 14.67
C THR A 9 -22.39 -32.20 14.71
N ALA A 10 -21.56 -31.30 15.23
CA ALA A 10 -21.84 -29.86 15.06
C ALA A 10 -21.78 -29.57 13.55
N PRO A 11 -22.83 -29.04 12.93
CA PRO A 11 -22.81 -28.71 11.51
C PRO A 11 -21.73 -27.67 11.32
N LEU A 12 -20.73 -27.99 10.47
CA LEU A 12 -19.76 -27.02 9.98
C LEU A 12 -20.59 -25.87 9.42
N ARG A 13 -20.40 -24.69 10.00
CA ARG A 13 -21.03 -23.45 9.54
C ARG A 13 -20.57 -23.26 8.09
N THR A 14 -21.40 -23.69 7.16
CA THR A 14 -21.17 -23.47 5.73
C THR A 14 -21.31 -21.98 5.48
N GLU A 15 -20.22 -21.26 5.63
CA GLU A 15 -20.15 -19.87 5.17
C GLU A 15 -20.47 -19.93 3.67
N ARG A 16 -21.58 -19.26 3.30
CA ARG A 16 -21.98 -19.21 1.88
C ARG A 16 -20.81 -18.60 1.11
N PRO A 17 -20.28 -19.28 0.11
CA PRO A 17 -19.18 -18.75 -0.69
C PRO A 17 -19.64 -17.42 -1.29
N ILE A 18 -18.87 -16.36 -1.05
CA ILE A 18 -19.12 -15.04 -1.63
C ILE A 18 -19.09 -15.23 -3.16
N PRO A 19 -20.09 -14.78 -3.90
CA PRO A 19 -20.12 -14.99 -5.35
C PRO A 19 -18.88 -14.36 -6.01
N ILE A 20 -18.24 -15.08 -6.90
CA ILE A 20 -17.02 -14.68 -7.62
C ILE A 20 -17.14 -13.26 -8.21
N ARG A 21 -18.33 -12.92 -8.73
CA ARG A 21 -18.60 -11.58 -9.27
C ARG A 21 -18.42 -10.47 -8.23
N SER A 22 -18.88 -10.64 -7.00
CA SER A 22 -18.71 -9.61 -5.96
C SER A 22 -17.26 -9.51 -5.48
N GLN A 23 -16.53 -10.61 -5.46
CA GLN A 23 -15.08 -10.60 -5.18
C GLN A 23 -14.32 -9.87 -6.29
N ALA A 24 -14.61 -10.17 -7.56
CA ALA A 24 -14.00 -9.50 -8.70
C ALA A 24 -14.29 -7.99 -8.70
N ILE A 25 -15.53 -7.56 -8.46
CA ILE A 25 -15.88 -6.14 -8.38
C ILE A 25 -15.10 -5.45 -7.24
N ALA A 26 -15.01 -6.06 -6.07
CA ALA A 26 -14.27 -5.49 -4.95
C ALA A 26 -12.78 -5.32 -5.27
N VAL A 27 -12.15 -6.32 -5.88
CA VAL A 27 -10.73 -6.29 -6.29
C VAL A 27 -10.51 -5.22 -7.36
N VAL A 28 -11.36 -5.15 -8.39
CA VAL A 28 -11.24 -4.14 -9.46
C VAL A 28 -11.39 -2.73 -8.90
N THR A 29 -12.38 -2.50 -8.03
CA THR A 29 -12.62 -1.18 -7.42
C THR A 29 -11.45 -0.75 -6.53
N ALA A 30 -10.93 -1.67 -5.71
CA ALA A 30 -9.78 -1.40 -4.86
C ALA A 30 -8.51 -1.13 -5.69
N GLY A 31 -8.25 -1.94 -6.72
CA GLY A 31 -7.12 -1.76 -7.63
C GLY A 31 -7.21 -0.45 -8.43
N PHE A 32 -8.41 -0.05 -8.84
CA PHE A 32 -8.62 1.24 -9.50
C PHE A 32 -8.26 2.40 -8.57
N GLY A 33 -8.75 2.39 -7.32
CA GLY A 33 -8.44 3.43 -6.33
C GLY A 33 -6.94 3.51 -6.03
N GLN A 34 -6.29 2.37 -5.84
CA GLN A 34 -4.85 2.28 -5.59
C GLN A 34 -4.03 2.84 -6.76
N ASN A 35 -4.35 2.42 -8.00
CA ASN A 35 -3.68 2.93 -9.20
C ASN A 35 -3.93 4.42 -9.43
N LEU A 36 -5.10 4.92 -9.08
CA LEU A 36 -5.42 6.36 -9.19
C LEU A 36 -4.49 7.19 -8.28
N VAL A 37 -4.30 6.78 -7.04
CA VAL A 37 -3.37 7.45 -6.11
C VAL A 37 -1.94 7.39 -6.64
N LEU A 38 -1.47 6.21 -7.06
CA LEU A 38 -0.12 6.04 -7.61
C LEU A 38 0.11 6.93 -8.84
N THR A 39 -0.83 6.90 -9.79
CA THR A 39 -0.74 7.70 -11.02
C THR A 39 -0.76 9.20 -10.72
N THR A 40 -1.59 9.64 -9.77
CA THR A 40 -1.64 11.04 -9.35
C THR A 40 -0.28 11.48 -8.80
N VAL A 41 0.29 10.73 -7.87
CA VAL A 41 1.59 11.05 -7.29
C VAL A 41 2.68 11.02 -8.35
N THR A 42 2.79 9.96 -9.15
CA THR A 42 3.88 9.82 -10.14
C THR A 42 3.80 10.84 -11.28
N THR A 43 2.59 11.22 -11.71
CA THR A 43 2.40 12.14 -12.84
C THR A 43 2.48 13.61 -12.42
N PHE A 44 1.80 13.97 -11.34
CA PHE A 44 1.65 15.39 -10.98
C PHE A 44 2.70 15.89 -10.01
N MET A 45 3.42 15.02 -9.30
CA MET A 45 4.40 15.42 -8.30
C MET A 45 5.51 16.29 -8.87
N LEU A 46 6.12 15.88 -9.99
CA LEU A 46 7.21 16.65 -10.60
C LEU A 46 6.75 18.01 -11.10
N VAL A 47 5.56 18.08 -11.70
CA VAL A 47 4.95 19.35 -12.15
C VAL A 47 4.67 20.26 -10.96
N TYR A 48 4.14 19.70 -9.87
CA TYR A 48 3.88 20.43 -8.64
C TYR A 48 5.16 21.02 -8.03
N LEU A 49 6.22 20.23 -7.92
CA LEU A 49 7.49 20.68 -7.35
C LEU A 49 8.14 21.79 -8.18
N LEU A 50 8.05 21.70 -9.51
CA LEU A 50 8.63 22.73 -10.40
C LEU A 50 7.80 24.01 -10.44
N GLN A 51 6.48 23.91 -10.55
CA GLN A 51 5.64 25.09 -10.82
C GLN A 51 5.09 25.75 -9.56
N TYR A 52 4.72 24.96 -8.53
CA TYR A 52 4.10 25.48 -7.31
C TYR A 52 5.05 25.58 -6.14
N ALA A 53 5.86 24.54 -5.90
CA ALA A 53 6.86 24.60 -4.84
C ALA A 53 8.12 25.40 -5.24
N ALA A 54 8.24 25.75 -6.53
CA ALA A 54 9.33 26.56 -7.09
C ALA A 54 10.73 25.99 -6.74
N ILE A 55 10.89 24.67 -6.85
CA ILE A 55 12.17 24.00 -6.66
C ILE A 55 13.08 24.30 -7.85
N SER A 56 14.32 24.70 -7.59
CA SER A 56 15.32 24.99 -8.61
C SER A 56 15.67 23.75 -9.43
N THR A 57 16.28 23.96 -10.62
CA THR A 57 16.80 22.85 -11.45
C THR A 57 17.81 21.99 -10.68
N GLN A 58 18.62 22.58 -9.83
CA GLN A 58 19.55 21.84 -8.96
C GLN A 58 18.81 21.05 -7.88
N GLY A 59 17.79 21.63 -7.28
CA GLY A 59 16.92 20.93 -6.32
C GLY A 59 16.22 19.74 -6.96
N MET A 60 15.84 19.81 -8.23
CA MET A 60 15.25 18.68 -8.96
C MET A 60 16.20 17.49 -9.13
N LEU A 61 17.51 17.71 -9.17
CA LEU A 61 18.49 16.60 -9.12
C LEU A 61 18.43 15.89 -7.77
N VAL A 62 18.28 16.63 -6.68
CA VAL A 62 18.09 16.06 -5.33
C VAL A 62 16.78 15.30 -5.24
N VAL A 63 15.69 15.84 -5.78
CA VAL A 63 14.39 15.14 -5.85
C VAL A 63 14.53 13.81 -6.59
N THR A 64 15.22 13.83 -7.75
CA THR A 64 15.46 12.60 -8.53
C THR A 64 16.28 11.57 -7.75
N ALA A 65 17.31 12.03 -7.02
CA ALA A 65 18.11 11.16 -6.16
C ALA A 65 17.28 10.55 -5.02
N ILE A 66 16.41 11.34 -4.39
CA ILE A 66 15.48 10.86 -3.35
C ILE A 66 14.54 9.80 -3.91
N ILE A 67 13.93 10.06 -5.07
CA ILE A 67 13.02 9.10 -5.71
C ILE A 67 13.77 7.79 -6.06
N THR A 68 14.99 7.91 -6.60
CA THR A 68 15.80 6.74 -6.93
C THR A 68 16.18 5.94 -5.69
N ALA A 69 16.61 6.61 -4.62
CA ALA A 69 16.90 5.96 -3.34
C ALA A 69 15.67 5.25 -2.75
N ALA A 70 14.49 5.88 -2.83
CA ALA A 70 13.23 5.27 -2.40
C ALA A 70 12.95 3.97 -3.17
N ARG A 71 13.16 3.94 -4.49
CA ARG A 71 12.98 2.70 -5.30
C ARG A 71 13.92 1.57 -4.89
N VAL A 72 15.15 1.89 -4.49
CA VAL A 72 16.08 0.89 -3.96
C VAL A 72 15.60 0.35 -2.61
N ILE A 73 15.09 1.25 -1.75
CA ILE A 73 14.52 0.86 -0.46
C ILE A 73 13.28 -0.02 -0.67
N ASP A 74 12.36 0.35 -1.58
CA ASP A 74 11.17 -0.43 -1.92
C ASP A 74 11.56 -1.86 -2.34
N ALA A 75 12.53 -2.00 -3.25
CA ALA A 75 13.02 -3.30 -3.72
C ALA A 75 13.55 -4.22 -2.58
N MET A 76 14.02 -3.62 -1.48
CA MET A 76 14.45 -4.37 -0.30
C MET A 76 13.30 -4.64 0.68
N THR A 77 12.38 -3.70 0.82
CA THR A 77 11.27 -3.80 1.79
C THR A 77 10.11 -4.66 1.30
N ASP A 78 9.87 -4.74 -0.03
CA ASP A 78 8.79 -5.53 -0.60
C ASP A 78 8.88 -7.03 -0.26
N PRO A 79 10.05 -7.71 -0.41
CA PRO A 79 10.20 -9.10 0.01
C PRO A 79 10.02 -9.29 1.52
N ILE A 80 10.50 -8.33 2.32
CA ILE A 80 10.35 -8.37 3.78
C ILE A 80 8.87 -8.28 4.15
N MET A 81 8.16 -7.34 3.54
CA MET A 81 6.72 -7.17 3.76
C MET A 81 5.94 -8.42 3.32
N GLY A 82 6.30 -9.04 2.19
CA GLY A 82 5.75 -10.32 1.76
C GLY A 82 5.90 -11.40 2.83
N GLY A 83 7.11 -11.54 3.39
CA GLY A 83 7.38 -12.48 4.48
C GLY A 83 6.58 -12.21 5.75
N ILE A 84 6.38 -10.94 6.13
CA ILE A 84 5.56 -10.54 7.28
C ILE A 84 4.09 -10.92 7.04
N VAL A 85 3.57 -10.59 5.87
CA VAL A 85 2.18 -10.91 5.48
C VAL A 85 1.96 -12.43 5.47
N ASP A 86 2.94 -13.20 4.99
CA ASP A 86 2.85 -14.66 4.94
C ASP A 86 2.75 -15.32 6.33
N GLN A 87 3.37 -14.74 7.32
CA GLN A 87 3.32 -15.20 8.71
C GLN A 87 2.09 -14.70 9.48
N THR A 88 1.38 -13.72 8.94
CA THR A 88 0.25 -13.08 9.62
C THR A 88 -0.98 -13.97 9.58
N ARG A 89 -1.56 -14.22 10.77
CA ARG A 89 -2.82 -14.94 10.94
C ARG A 89 -3.76 -14.13 11.83
N THR A 90 -4.71 -13.43 11.22
CA THR A 90 -5.71 -12.67 11.96
C THR A 90 -7.12 -13.21 11.70
N ARG A 91 -8.05 -12.90 12.61
CA ARG A 91 -9.48 -13.24 12.44
C ARG A 91 -10.14 -12.60 11.21
N TRP A 92 -9.52 -11.57 10.63
CA TRP A 92 -10.01 -10.88 9.43
C TRP A 92 -9.34 -11.38 8.14
N GLY A 93 -8.49 -12.40 8.27
CA GLY A 93 -7.66 -12.92 7.19
C GLY A 93 -6.25 -12.32 7.20
N LYS A 94 -5.44 -12.75 6.23
CA LYS A 94 -4.02 -12.46 6.13
C LYS A 94 -3.75 -11.05 5.56
N PHE A 95 -4.55 -10.60 4.60
CA PHE A 95 -4.30 -9.40 3.79
C PHE A 95 -5.13 -8.17 4.20
N ARG A 96 -6.39 -8.37 4.59
CA ARG A 96 -7.36 -7.29 4.85
C ARG A 96 -6.91 -6.24 5.87
N PRO A 97 -6.30 -6.60 7.02
CA PRO A 97 -5.91 -5.61 8.01
C PRO A 97 -4.88 -4.63 7.47
N TYR A 98 -3.90 -5.11 6.68
CA TYR A 98 -2.86 -4.24 6.11
C TYR A 98 -3.44 -3.23 5.13
N ILE A 99 -4.32 -3.66 4.22
CA ILE A 99 -4.96 -2.78 3.23
C ILE A 99 -5.80 -1.71 3.91
N LEU A 100 -6.57 -2.06 4.95
CA LEU A 100 -7.41 -1.11 5.66
C LEU A 100 -6.60 -0.10 6.48
N TRP A 101 -5.59 -0.57 7.21
CA TRP A 101 -4.77 0.30 8.06
C TRP A 101 -3.83 1.21 7.28
N SER A 102 -3.32 0.76 6.13
CA SER A 102 -2.42 1.56 5.30
C SER A 102 -3.14 2.65 4.50
N SER A 103 -4.44 2.52 4.23
CA SER A 103 -5.19 3.49 3.43
C SER A 103 -5.23 4.88 4.07
N ILE A 104 -5.32 4.98 5.41
CA ILE A 104 -5.32 6.26 6.12
C ILE A 104 -3.95 6.97 6.01
N PRO A 105 -2.81 6.34 6.39
CA PRO A 105 -1.51 6.98 6.20
C PRO A 105 -1.20 7.32 4.75
N ILE A 106 -1.57 6.48 3.78
CA ILE A 106 -1.38 6.80 2.35
C ILE A 106 -2.14 8.08 1.99
N ALA A 107 -3.41 8.22 2.38
CA ALA A 107 -4.20 9.41 2.09
C ALA A 107 -3.60 10.66 2.73
N VAL A 108 -3.22 10.60 4.01
CA VAL A 108 -2.62 11.74 4.73
C VAL A 108 -1.28 12.12 4.10
N LEU A 109 -0.40 11.14 3.84
CA LEU A 109 0.91 11.41 3.26
C LEU A 109 0.81 11.90 1.81
N THR A 110 -0.20 11.47 1.04
CA THR A 110 -0.47 12.02 -0.29
C THR A 110 -0.82 13.49 -0.21
N VAL A 111 -1.66 13.90 0.74
CA VAL A 111 -1.97 15.33 0.94
C VAL A 111 -0.71 16.10 1.35
N LEU A 112 0.10 15.57 2.27
CA LEU A 112 1.34 16.19 2.72
C LEU A 112 2.39 16.35 1.61
N LEU A 113 2.43 15.42 0.64
CA LEU A 113 3.29 15.52 -0.53
C LEU A 113 2.96 16.74 -1.40
N PHE A 114 1.67 17.10 -1.50
CA PHE A 114 1.20 18.27 -2.25
C PHE A 114 0.98 19.51 -1.37
N ALA A 115 1.35 19.45 -0.11
CA ALA A 115 1.29 20.56 0.85
C ALA A 115 2.70 20.93 1.33
N VAL A 116 3.60 21.23 0.39
CA VAL A 116 4.96 21.67 0.71
C VAL A 116 4.90 23.06 1.33
N PRO A 117 5.47 23.27 2.53
CA PRO A 117 5.44 24.58 3.19
C PRO A 117 6.27 25.63 2.43
N GLU A 118 5.88 26.91 2.54
CA GLU A 118 6.62 28.02 1.95
C GLU A 118 7.80 28.41 2.84
N VAL A 119 8.90 27.69 2.70
CA VAL A 119 10.15 27.85 3.43
C VAL A 119 11.33 27.87 2.45
N ASP A 120 12.56 27.89 2.94
CA ASP A 120 13.76 27.78 2.13
C ASP A 120 13.81 26.44 1.36
N GLU A 121 14.51 26.43 0.24
CA GLU A 121 14.55 25.27 -0.66
C GLU A 121 15.11 24.00 0.01
N ALA A 122 16.11 24.14 0.87
CA ALA A 122 16.70 23.01 1.58
C ALA A 122 15.66 22.33 2.49
N THR A 123 14.86 23.12 3.19
CA THR A 123 13.78 22.61 4.04
C THR A 123 12.65 21.99 3.21
N LYS A 124 12.31 22.56 2.04
CA LYS A 124 11.35 21.93 1.11
C LYS A 124 11.81 20.57 0.64
N LEU A 125 13.08 20.44 0.28
CA LEU A 125 13.68 19.18 -0.17
C LEU A 125 13.70 18.13 0.95
N LEU A 126 14.03 18.56 2.17
CA LEU A 126 13.97 17.68 3.34
C LEU A 126 12.55 17.21 3.63
N TRP A 127 11.57 18.14 3.62
CA TRP A 127 10.15 17.82 3.77
C TRP A 127 9.70 16.79 2.73
N PHE A 128 9.97 17.07 1.46
CA PHE A 128 9.64 16.16 0.37
C PHE A 128 10.28 14.78 0.57
N GLY A 129 11.57 14.72 0.89
CA GLY A 129 12.29 13.48 1.08
C GLY A 129 11.70 12.62 2.19
N VAL A 130 11.43 13.21 3.35
CA VAL A 130 10.84 12.49 4.50
C VAL A 130 9.42 12.00 4.17
N VAL A 131 8.57 12.89 3.65
CA VAL A 131 7.17 12.55 3.35
C VAL A 131 7.09 11.51 2.23
N TYR A 132 7.95 11.62 1.20
CA TYR A 132 7.97 10.68 0.08
C TYR A 132 8.44 9.28 0.50
N LEU A 133 9.46 9.18 1.36
CA LEU A 133 9.92 7.89 1.90
C LEU A 133 8.84 7.23 2.79
N LEU A 134 8.19 8.02 3.65
CA LEU A 134 7.09 7.51 4.48
C LEU A 134 5.90 7.07 3.62
N TRP A 135 5.59 7.83 2.57
CA TRP A 135 4.55 7.49 1.62
C TRP A 135 4.84 6.18 0.89
N GLY A 136 6.07 6.01 0.38
CA GLY A 136 6.52 4.77 -0.26
C GLY A 136 6.37 3.57 0.68
N PHE A 137 6.83 3.70 1.91
CA PHE A 137 6.70 2.64 2.91
C PHE A 137 5.22 2.29 3.20
N ALA A 138 4.36 3.30 3.41
CA ALA A 138 2.93 3.08 3.61
C ALA A 138 2.27 2.44 2.38
N TYR A 139 2.73 2.81 1.18
CA TYR A 139 2.26 2.23 -0.07
C TYR A 139 2.65 0.75 -0.20
N THR A 140 3.90 0.37 0.10
CA THR A 140 4.36 -1.02 0.13
C THR A 140 3.53 -1.88 1.09
N VAL A 141 3.17 -1.35 2.27
CA VAL A 141 2.31 -2.03 3.24
C VAL A 141 0.90 -2.31 2.68
N CYS A 142 0.44 -1.53 1.72
CA CYS A 142 -0.82 -1.75 1.00
C CYS A 142 -0.66 -2.66 -0.22
N ASP A 143 0.34 -2.37 -1.05
CA ASP A 143 0.53 -2.97 -2.37
C ASP A 143 0.85 -4.47 -2.30
N VAL A 144 1.80 -4.86 -1.47
CA VAL A 144 2.22 -6.27 -1.33
C VAL A 144 1.06 -7.17 -0.88
N PRO A 145 0.27 -6.84 0.18
CA PRO A 145 -0.90 -7.62 0.55
C PRO A 145 -2.01 -7.60 -0.51
N PHE A 146 -2.15 -6.51 -1.27
CA PHE A 146 -3.14 -6.40 -2.32
C PHE A 146 -2.89 -7.41 -3.45
N TRP A 147 -1.66 -7.49 -3.96
CA TRP A 147 -1.28 -8.49 -4.95
C TRP A 147 -1.38 -9.92 -4.43
N GLY A 148 -0.99 -10.15 -3.16
CA GLY A 148 -1.17 -11.44 -2.48
C GLY A 148 -2.65 -11.85 -2.35
N LEU A 149 -3.55 -10.89 -2.13
CA LEU A 149 -4.99 -11.13 -2.09
C LEU A 149 -5.52 -11.58 -3.47
N ILE A 150 -5.08 -10.93 -4.55
CA ILE A 150 -5.46 -11.29 -5.92
C ILE A 150 -5.02 -12.72 -6.22
N GLY A 151 -3.76 -13.06 -5.97
CA GLY A 151 -3.23 -14.40 -6.20
C GLY A 151 -3.95 -15.51 -5.42
N SER A 152 -4.46 -15.19 -4.22
CA SER A 152 -5.21 -16.14 -3.40
C SER A 152 -6.70 -16.22 -3.77
N ALA A 153 -7.26 -15.19 -4.40
CA ALA A 153 -8.68 -15.14 -4.77
C ALA A 153 -8.98 -15.88 -6.09
N PHE A 154 -7.99 -16.01 -6.95
CA PHE A 154 -8.10 -16.65 -8.27
C PHE A 154 -7.00 -17.72 -8.41
N PRO A 155 -7.08 -18.84 -7.66
CA PRO A 155 -6.19 -19.96 -7.86
C PRO A 155 -6.50 -20.60 -9.23
N ASP A 156 -5.44 -20.98 -9.97
CA ASP A 156 -5.52 -21.70 -11.24
C ASP A 156 -6.21 -23.07 -11.09
#